data_eab09e4d3653d81faca912f57f7dda4b
#
_entry.id   eab09e4d3653d81faca912f57f7dda4b
#
_cell.length_a   1.000
_cell.length_b   1.000
_cell.length_c   1.000
_cell.angle_alpha   90.00
_cell.angle_beta   90.00
_cell.angle_gamma   90.00
#
_symmetry.space_group_name_H-M   'P 1'
#
loop_
_entity.id
_entity.type
_entity.pdbx_description
1 polymer ?
#
loop_
_entity_poly.entity_id
_entity_poly.type
_entity_poly.pdbx_seq_one_letter_code
_entity_poly.pdbx_strand_id
1 'polypeptide(L)'
;TGMAAIHYIVSFLQYTKSLDCAPGAETIRLCMMLGSRVIAIFACLFLFYTNSFLMKRRKKEFGLYSVLGMNRKNISHVLFFETLFTATGSILFGTLIGILFSKLAEVSLVKVIGGDVTYDLSVSYQSILITVISFAVVFLLLLLNNIRQIRFANTVLLLNSESKGEKIPKANWFLGIAGLIILAVAYYLAITIEEPLSAMTVFFGDVIAVIIATYLLFIAGSVLVCKLLQGNKKYYYSGKHFVSVSSM
;
A
#
# COMPACT_ATOMS: atom_id res chain seq x y z
N THR A 1 -4.04 -4.94 -9.94
CA THR A 1 -5.39 -4.99 -10.55
C THR A 1 -6.47 -4.62 -9.54
N GLY A 2 -6.68 -5.37 -8.44
CA GLY A 2 -7.74 -5.13 -7.46
C GLY A 2 -7.73 -3.72 -6.87
N MET A 3 -6.59 -3.23 -6.39
CA MET A 3 -6.46 -1.87 -5.86
C MET A 3 -6.79 -0.79 -6.91
N ALA A 4 -6.40 -1.00 -8.18
CA ALA A 4 -6.72 -0.07 -9.26
C ALA A 4 -8.23 -0.08 -9.57
N ALA A 5 -8.88 -1.24 -9.51
CA ALA A 5 -10.33 -1.35 -9.69
C ALA A 5 -11.10 -0.61 -8.59
N ILE A 6 -10.75 -0.82 -7.33
CA ILE A 6 -11.37 -0.14 -6.18
C ILE A 6 -11.15 1.38 -6.26
N HIS A 7 -9.93 1.82 -6.58
CA HIS A 7 -9.62 3.23 -6.74
C HIS A 7 -10.46 3.87 -7.87
N TYR A 8 -10.59 3.17 -9.00
CA TYR A 8 -11.43 3.63 -10.11
C TYR A 8 -12.90 3.76 -9.66
N ILE A 9 -13.47 2.74 -8.99
CA ILE A 9 -14.85 2.76 -8.53
C ILE A 9 -15.12 3.96 -7.62
N VAL A 10 -14.25 4.20 -6.62
CA VAL A 10 -14.42 5.32 -5.70
C VAL A 10 -14.25 6.67 -6.41
N SER A 11 -13.30 6.76 -7.34
CA SER A 11 -13.12 7.97 -8.16
C SER A 11 -14.28 8.19 -9.13
N PHE A 12 -14.91 7.13 -9.65
CA PHE A 12 -16.08 7.19 -10.48
C PHE A 12 -17.29 7.73 -9.71
N LEU A 13 -17.53 7.24 -8.49
CA LEU A 13 -18.61 7.70 -7.63
C LEU A 13 -18.51 9.20 -7.31
N GLN A 14 -17.30 9.76 -7.24
CA GLN A 14 -17.08 11.18 -7.02
C GLN A 14 -17.63 12.05 -8.16
N TYR A 15 -17.56 11.57 -9.42
CA TYR A 15 -17.94 12.34 -10.63
C TYR A 15 -19.31 11.94 -11.21
N THR A 16 -20.02 11.08 -10.53
CA THR A 16 -21.32 10.59 -11.02
C THR A 16 -22.40 11.68 -10.89
N LYS A 17 -23.21 11.86 -11.95
CA LYS A 17 -24.32 12.84 -11.98
C LYS A 17 -25.49 12.42 -11.10
N SER A 18 -25.65 11.14 -10.84
CA SER A 18 -26.72 10.60 -10.00
C SER A 18 -26.69 11.12 -8.56
N LEU A 19 -25.55 11.67 -8.12
CA LEU A 19 -25.40 12.29 -6.81
C LEU A 19 -25.82 13.77 -6.77
N ASP A 20 -26.01 14.45 -7.91
CA ASP A 20 -26.30 15.88 -7.96
C ASP A 20 -27.66 16.23 -7.30
N CYS A 21 -28.60 15.30 -7.35
CA CYS A 21 -29.95 15.49 -6.76
C CYS A 21 -30.03 14.95 -5.32
N ALA A 22 -28.98 14.36 -4.78
CA ALA A 22 -29.02 13.78 -3.43
C ALA A 22 -28.77 14.83 -2.34
N PRO A 23 -29.48 14.75 -1.19
CA PRO A 23 -29.17 15.63 -0.06
C PRO A 23 -27.75 15.38 0.45
N GLY A 24 -26.95 16.44 0.55
CA GLY A 24 -25.55 16.34 0.99
C GLY A 24 -24.56 15.85 -0.08
N ALA A 25 -24.88 16.01 -1.37
CA ALA A 25 -24.03 15.60 -2.49
C ALA A 25 -22.58 16.09 -2.40
N GLU A 26 -22.36 17.34 -1.97
CA GLU A 26 -21.01 17.90 -1.79
C GLU A 26 -20.22 17.16 -0.72
N THR A 27 -20.86 16.85 0.41
CA THR A 27 -20.23 16.10 1.51
C THR A 27 -19.84 14.69 1.07
N ILE A 28 -20.73 14.02 0.31
CA ILE A 28 -20.46 12.67 -0.22
C ILE A 28 -19.31 12.71 -1.22
N ARG A 29 -19.27 13.70 -2.12
CA ARG A 29 -18.16 13.89 -3.07
C ARG A 29 -16.84 14.12 -2.37
N LEU A 30 -16.83 14.95 -1.34
CA LEU A 30 -15.64 15.20 -0.53
C LEU A 30 -15.16 13.92 0.17
N CYS A 31 -16.06 13.13 0.73
CA CYS A 31 -15.75 11.81 1.28
C CYS A 31 -15.12 10.88 0.24
N MET A 32 -15.71 10.80 -0.95
CA MET A 32 -15.18 9.94 -2.01
C MET A 32 -13.82 10.42 -2.51
N MET A 33 -13.62 11.74 -2.63
CA MET A 33 -12.32 12.33 -2.99
C MET A 33 -11.26 11.99 -1.96
N LEU A 34 -11.52 12.21 -0.68
CA LEU A 34 -10.57 11.90 0.40
C LEU A 34 -10.34 10.39 0.51
N GLY A 35 -11.40 9.58 0.40
CA GLY A 35 -11.31 8.12 0.37
C GLY A 35 -10.44 7.59 -0.76
N SER A 36 -10.56 8.14 -1.97
CA SER A 36 -9.71 7.74 -3.10
C SER A 36 -8.22 8.04 -2.84
N ARG A 37 -7.90 9.14 -2.13
CA ARG A 37 -6.52 9.48 -1.74
C ARG A 37 -5.96 8.48 -0.72
N VAL A 38 -6.76 8.12 0.29
CA VAL A 38 -6.37 7.10 1.27
C VAL A 38 -6.13 5.75 0.59
N ILE A 39 -7.01 5.34 -0.33
CA ILE A 39 -6.84 4.10 -1.09
C ILE A 39 -5.55 4.14 -1.92
N ALA A 40 -5.21 5.27 -2.54
CA ALA A 40 -3.97 5.42 -3.30
C ALA A 40 -2.71 5.28 -2.41
N ILE A 41 -2.73 5.89 -1.21
CA ILE A 41 -1.64 5.77 -0.24
C ILE A 41 -1.51 4.33 0.24
N PHE A 42 -2.63 3.69 0.60
CA PHE A 42 -2.63 2.29 1.04
C PHE A 42 -2.14 1.35 -0.07
N ALA A 43 -2.59 1.56 -1.30
CA ALA A 43 -2.11 0.82 -2.46
C ALA A 43 -0.60 0.98 -2.66
N CYS A 44 -0.08 2.20 -2.49
CA CYS A 44 1.36 2.49 -2.55
C CYS A 44 2.12 1.66 -1.51
N LEU A 45 1.73 1.72 -0.23
CA LEU A 45 2.36 0.97 0.85
C LEU A 45 2.32 -0.54 0.60
N PHE A 46 1.16 -1.07 0.21
CA PHE A 46 0.98 -2.49 -0.06
C PHE A 46 1.83 -2.96 -1.24
N LEU A 47 1.87 -2.20 -2.33
CA LEU A 47 2.68 -2.53 -3.51
C LEU A 47 4.17 -2.47 -3.19
N PHE A 48 4.63 -1.48 -2.41
CA PHE A 48 6.02 -1.41 -1.95
C PHE A 48 6.42 -2.61 -1.10
N TYR A 49 5.56 -3.00 -0.16
CA TYR A 49 5.78 -4.18 0.68
C TYR A 49 5.88 -5.46 -0.16
N THR A 50 4.89 -5.70 -1.01
CA THR A 50 4.82 -6.89 -1.87
C THR A 50 6.02 -6.94 -2.83
N ASN A 51 6.35 -5.82 -3.47
CA ASN A 51 7.49 -5.71 -4.36
C ASN A 51 8.82 -5.97 -3.64
N SER A 52 8.98 -5.43 -2.43
CA SER A 52 10.17 -5.67 -1.60
C SER A 52 10.34 -7.15 -1.27
N PHE A 53 9.25 -7.84 -0.96
CA PHE A 53 9.24 -9.27 -0.69
C PHE A 53 9.61 -10.09 -1.94
N LEU A 54 9.01 -9.77 -3.10
CA LEU A 54 9.33 -10.43 -4.37
C LEU A 54 10.78 -10.22 -4.77
N MET A 55 11.29 -9.00 -4.62
CA MET A 55 12.69 -8.67 -4.91
C MET A 55 13.67 -9.44 -4.02
N LYS A 56 13.32 -9.65 -2.73
CA LYS A 56 14.15 -10.48 -1.83
C LYS A 56 14.27 -11.92 -2.35
N ARG A 57 13.18 -12.53 -2.81
CA ARG A 57 13.18 -13.90 -3.37
C ARG A 57 14.00 -14.01 -4.65
N ARG A 58 13.97 -12.98 -5.50
CA ARG A 58 14.66 -12.97 -6.80
C ARG A 58 16.14 -12.56 -6.73
N LYS A 59 16.65 -12.18 -5.55
CA LYS A 59 18.06 -11.81 -5.38
C LYS A 59 19.04 -12.88 -5.85
N LYS A 60 18.75 -14.15 -5.66
CA LYS A 60 19.55 -15.26 -6.15
C LYS A 60 19.62 -15.31 -7.68
N GLU A 61 18.49 -15.13 -8.36
CA GLU A 61 18.42 -15.11 -9.82
C GLU A 61 19.31 -14.00 -10.38
N PHE A 62 19.23 -12.80 -9.79
CA PHE A 62 20.07 -11.66 -10.18
C PHE A 62 21.56 -11.90 -9.89
N GLY A 63 21.86 -12.58 -8.77
CA GLY A 63 23.22 -13.03 -8.45
C GLY A 63 23.76 -14.00 -9.51
N LEU A 64 22.95 -14.98 -9.91
CA LEU A 64 23.30 -15.96 -10.95
C LEU A 64 23.53 -15.28 -12.31
N TYR A 65 22.65 -14.38 -12.74
CA TYR A 65 22.83 -13.61 -13.98
C TYR A 65 24.14 -12.80 -13.96
N SER A 66 24.49 -12.25 -12.81
CA SER A 66 25.72 -11.49 -12.65
C SER A 66 26.98 -12.38 -12.76
N VAL A 67 26.93 -13.63 -12.26
CA VAL A 67 28.03 -14.62 -12.41
C VAL A 67 28.14 -15.10 -13.84
N LEU A 68 27.03 -15.25 -14.54
CA LEU A 68 27.02 -15.58 -15.98
C LEU A 68 27.47 -14.42 -16.89
N GLY A 69 27.96 -13.31 -16.30
CA GLY A 69 28.52 -12.16 -17.03
C GLY A 69 27.52 -11.08 -17.42
N MET A 70 26.27 -11.15 -16.95
CA MET A 70 25.31 -10.07 -17.19
C MET A 70 25.67 -8.81 -16.40
N ASN A 71 25.79 -7.70 -17.13
CA ASN A 71 26.06 -6.40 -16.50
C ASN A 71 24.80 -5.92 -15.75
N ARG A 72 25.00 -5.19 -14.64
CA ARG A 72 23.92 -4.57 -13.84
C ARG A 72 22.95 -3.71 -14.67
N LYS A 73 23.44 -3.06 -15.74
CA LYS A 73 22.59 -2.32 -16.69
C LYS A 73 21.59 -3.24 -17.39
N ASN A 74 22.02 -4.41 -17.83
CA ASN A 74 21.16 -5.37 -18.52
C ASN A 74 20.10 -5.94 -17.58
N ILE A 75 20.48 -6.26 -16.34
CA ILE A 75 19.51 -6.67 -15.29
C ILE A 75 18.48 -5.58 -15.02
N SER A 76 18.93 -4.31 -14.97
CA SER A 76 18.00 -3.17 -14.79
C SER A 76 17.05 -3.00 -15.98
N HIS A 77 17.48 -3.28 -17.22
CA HIS A 77 16.59 -3.26 -18.39
C HIS A 77 15.53 -4.37 -18.33
N VAL A 78 15.91 -5.57 -17.92
CA VAL A 78 14.95 -6.68 -17.72
C VAL A 78 13.89 -6.28 -16.71
N LEU A 79 14.29 -5.72 -15.57
CA LEU A 79 13.34 -5.22 -14.55
C LEU A 79 12.46 -4.08 -15.04
N PHE A 80 13.01 -3.20 -15.87
CA PHE A 80 12.23 -2.13 -16.46
C PHE A 80 11.08 -2.68 -17.30
N PHE A 81 11.38 -3.58 -18.23
CA PHE A 81 10.35 -4.18 -19.09
C PHE A 81 9.35 -5.00 -18.29
N GLU A 82 9.80 -5.78 -17.31
CA GLU A 82 8.93 -6.57 -16.45
C GLU A 82 7.98 -5.67 -15.64
N THR A 83 8.49 -4.60 -15.04
CA THR A 83 7.67 -3.64 -14.31
C THR A 83 6.72 -2.91 -15.24
N LEU A 84 7.13 -2.58 -16.47
CA LEU A 84 6.30 -1.94 -17.46
C LEU A 84 5.13 -2.84 -17.88
N PHE A 85 5.38 -4.13 -18.18
CA PHE A 85 4.33 -5.09 -18.54
C PHE A 85 3.37 -5.35 -17.38
N THR A 86 3.88 -5.49 -16.16
CA THR A 86 3.03 -5.66 -14.97
C THR A 86 2.22 -4.40 -14.66
N ALA A 87 2.77 -3.21 -14.83
CA ALA A 87 2.08 -1.95 -14.63
C ALA A 87 0.94 -1.78 -15.66
N THR A 88 1.25 -1.89 -16.95
CA THR A 88 0.25 -1.75 -18.03
C THR A 88 -0.86 -2.80 -17.89
N GLY A 89 -0.52 -4.05 -17.69
CA GLY A 89 -1.50 -5.11 -17.47
C GLY A 89 -2.35 -4.86 -16.23
N SER A 90 -1.75 -4.49 -15.10
CA SER A 90 -2.47 -4.21 -13.85
C SER A 90 -3.41 -3.02 -13.96
N ILE A 91 -3.01 -1.95 -14.64
CA ILE A 91 -3.82 -0.76 -14.84
C ILE A 91 -4.97 -1.06 -15.82
N LEU A 92 -4.69 -1.70 -16.96
CA LEU A 92 -5.72 -2.05 -17.96
C LEU A 92 -6.78 -2.98 -17.37
N PHE A 93 -6.38 -4.11 -16.81
CA PHE A 93 -7.34 -5.05 -16.20
C PHE A 93 -8.03 -4.46 -14.97
N GLY A 94 -7.32 -3.63 -14.19
CA GLY A 94 -7.88 -2.94 -13.03
C GLY A 94 -8.97 -1.95 -13.42
N THR A 95 -8.73 -1.12 -14.42
CA THR A 95 -9.73 -0.15 -14.92
C THR A 95 -10.91 -0.84 -15.60
N LEU A 96 -10.68 -1.90 -16.39
CA LEU A 96 -11.77 -2.68 -17.00
C LEU A 96 -12.69 -3.30 -15.95
N ILE A 97 -12.13 -3.96 -14.94
CA ILE A 97 -12.89 -4.52 -13.82
C ILE A 97 -13.60 -3.40 -13.06
N GLY A 98 -12.92 -2.28 -12.83
CA GLY A 98 -13.50 -1.11 -12.18
C GLY A 98 -14.69 -0.55 -12.92
N ILE A 99 -14.64 -0.45 -14.26
CA ILE A 99 -15.76 0.00 -15.11
C ILE A 99 -16.94 -0.97 -15.01
N LEU A 100 -16.69 -2.28 -15.05
CA LEU A 100 -17.76 -3.27 -14.92
C LEU A 100 -18.50 -3.18 -13.59
N PHE A 101 -17.77 -3.00 -12.49
CA PHE A 101 -18.35 -2.94 -11.15
C PHE A 101 -18.79 -1.52 -10.73
N SER A 102 -18.37 -0.47 -11.45
CA SER A 102 -18.73 0.92 -11.10
C SER A 102 -20.23 1.17 -11.07
N LYS A 103 -20.96 0.61 -12.02
CA LYS A 103 -22.42 0.77 -12.07
C LYS A 103 -23.12 0.08 -10.90
N LEU A 104 -22.65 -1.09 -10.51
CA LEU A 104 -23.18 -1.81 -9.36
C LEU A 104 -22.91 -1.03 -8.06
N ALA A 105 -21.74 -0.43 -7.94
CA ALA A 105 -21.41 0.43 -6.80
C ALA A 105 -22.26 1.71 -6.77
N GLU A 106 -22.50 2.35 -7.93
CA GLU A 106 -23.36 3.53 -8.06
C GLU A 106 -24.80 3.22 -7.63
N VAL A 107 -25.39 2.16 -8.20
CA VAL A 107 -26.76 1.74 -7.86
C VAL A 107 -26.90 1.43 -6.35
N SER A 108 -25.90 0.75 -5.79
CA SER A 108 -25.88 0.44 -4.36
C SER A 108 -25.83 1.71 -3.50
N LEU A 109 -24.97 2.66 -3.87
CA LEU A 109 -24.84 3.93 -3.14
C LEU A 109 -26.10 4.78 -3.22
N VAL A 110 -26.64 4.99 -4.43
CA VAL A 110 -27.84 5.80 -4.67
C VAL A 110 -29.06 5.21 -3.95
N LYS A 111 -29.18 3.88 -3.93
CA LYS A 111 -30.25 3.18 -3.20
C LYS A 111 -30.17 3.38 -1.69
N VAL A 112 -28.97 3.41 -1.13
CA VAL A 112 -28.74 3.65 0.32
C VAL A 112 -29.11 5.09 0.69
N ILE A 113 -28.83 6.06 -0.21
CA ILE A 113 -29.11 7.49 0.02
C ILE A 113 -30.60 7.83 -0.25
N GLY A 114 -31.34 6.94 -0.91
CA GLY A 114 -32.78 7.17 -1.25
C GLY A 114 -32.95 8.05 -2.49
N GLY A 115 -31.96 8.11 -3.37
CA GLY A 115 -32.02 8.86 -4.64
C GLY A 115 -32.61 8.04 -5.78
N ASP A 116 -32.93 8.73 -6.90
CA ASP A 116 -33.40 8.10 -8.12
C ASP A 116 -32.23 7.48 -8.92
N VAL A 117 -32.33 6.21 -9.24
CA VAL A 117 -31.31 5.48 -9.96
C VAL A 117 -31.45 5.72 -11.45
N THR A 118 -30.44 6.35 -12.07
CA THR A 118 -30.30 6.40 -13.52
C THR A 118 -29.55 5.14 -14.02
N TYR A 119 -30.17 4.40 -14.93
CA TYR A 119 -29.59 3.14 -15.43
C TYR A 119 -28.63 3.31 -16.61
N ASP A 120 -28.28 4.55 -16.97
CA ASP A 120 -27.35 4.81 -18.06
C ASP A 120 -25.91 4.42 -17.68
N LEU A 121 -25.27 3.68 -18.56
CA LEU A 121 -23.84 3.32 -18.44
C LEU A 121 -23.01 4.56 -18.79
N SER A 122 -22.62 5.32 -17.78
CA SER A 122 -21.72 6.45 -17.93
C SER A 122 -20.29 6.02 -17.58
N VAL A 123 -19.37 6.29 -18.49
CA VAL A 123 -17.92 6.09 -18.22
C VAL A 123 -17.31 7.47 -17.98
N SER A 124 -16.74 7.68 -16.80
CA SER A 124 -16.07 8.92 -16.48
C SER A 124 -14.62 8.90 -16.98
N TYR A 125 -14.32 9.67 -18.01
CA TYR A 125 -12.95 9.82 -18.51
C TYR A 125 -12.00 10.40 -17.46
N GLN A 126 -12.49 11.32 -16.61
CA GLN A 126 -11.71 11.90 -15.52
C GLN A 126 -11.27 10.84 -14.50
N SER A 127 -12.17 9.92 -14.14
CA SER A 127 -11.86 8.84 -13.19
C SER A 127 -10.84 7.85 -13.74
N ILE A 128 -10.90 7.55 -15.05
CA ILE A 128 -9.88 6.74 -15.73
C ILE A 128 -8.52 7.45 -15.63
N LEU A 129 -8.48 8.72 -15.99
CA LEU A 129 -7.24 9.48 -16.04
C LEU A 129 -6.59 9.61 -14.66
N ILE A 130 -7.37 9.92 -13.63
CA ILE A 130 -6.89 10.00 -12.24
C ILE A 130 -6.34 8.65 -11.78
N THR A 131 -7.04 7.55 -12.07
CA THR A 131 -6.58 6.21 -11.69
C THR A 131 -5.31 5.82 -12.42
N VAL A 132 -5.23 6.04 -13.73
CA VAL A 132 -4.03 5.76 -14.53
C VAL A 132 -2.84 6.55 -14.03
N ILE A 133 -2.99 7.86 -13.81
CA ILE A 133 -1.90 8.71 -13.32
C ILE A 133 -1.45 8.27 -11.92
N SER A 134 -2.39 8.04 -10.99
CA SER A 134 -2.06 7.63 -9.62
C SER A 134 -1.24 6.33 -9.60
N PHE A 135 -1.69 5.31 -10.34
CA PHE A 135 -0.98 4.03 -10.39
C PHE A 135 0.29 4.09 -11.23
N ALA A 136 0.34 4.89 -12.29
CA ALA A 136 1.58 5.12 -13.05
C ALA A 136 2.68 5.71 -12.15
N VAL A 137 2.34 6.69 -11.30
CA VAL A 137 3.28 7.27 -10.32
C VAL A 137 3.75 6.21 -9.33
N VAL A 138 2.85 5.38 -8.78
CA VAL A 138 3.22 4.31 -7.85
C VAL A 138 4.17 3.30 -8.52
N PHE A 139 3.86 2.84 -9.73
CA PHE A 139 4.73 1.91 -10.45
C PHE A 139 6.08 2.52 -10.84
N LEU A 140 6.11 3.81 -11.16
CA LEU A 140 7.36 4.54 -11.42
C LEU A 140 8.23 4.59 -10.17
N LEU A 141 7.66 4.88 -9.00
CA LEU A 141 8.38 4.85 -7.73
C LEU A 141 8.91 3.46 -7.40
N LEU A 142 8.13 2.40 -7.65
CA LEU A 142 8.55 1.01 -7.49
C LEU A 142 9.74 0.68 -8.42
N LEU A 143 9.67 1.08 -9.67
CA LEU A 143 10.72 0.89 -10.65
C LEU A 143 12.03 1.58 -10.22
N LEU A 144 11.95 2.83 -9.79
CA LEU A 144 13.11 3.57 -9.28
C LEU A 144 13.72 2.87 -8.07
N ASN A 145 12.89 2.39 -7.15
CA ASN A 145 13.36 1.65 -5.97
C ASN A 145 14.05 0.33 -6.35
N ASN A 146 13.48 -0.43 -7.31
CA ASN A 146 14.06 -1.69 -7.80
C ASN A 146 15.41 -1.47 -8.48
N ILE A 147 15.51 -0.46 -9.37
CA ILE A 147 16.76 -0.11 -10.03
C ILE A 147 17.81 0.32 -9.01
N ARG A 148 17.43 1.17 -8.04
CA ARG A 148 18.31 1.59 -6.95
C ARG A 148 18.82 0.39 -6.18
N GLN A 149 17.96 -0.56 -5.81
CA GLN A 149 18.32 -1.74 -5.04
C GLN A 149 19.36 -2.62 -5.77
N ILE A 150 19.23 -2.77 -7.09
CA ILE A 150 20.21 -3.56 -7.88
C ILE A 150 21.53 -2.82 -8.08
N ARG A 151 21.49 -1.52 -8.32
CA ARG A 151 22.71 -0.72 -8.51
C ARG A 151 23.63 -0.75 -7.29
N PHE A 152 23.06 -0.75 -6.09
CA PHE A 152 23.80 -0.76 -4.82
C PHE A 152 24.07 -2.17 -4.26
N ALA A 153 23.55 -3.23 -4.88
CA ALA A 153 23.77 -4.59 -4.41
C ALA A 153 25.15 -5.12 -4.84
N ASN A 154 25.88 -5.70 -3.90
CA ASN A 154 27.11 -6.43 -4.19
C ASN A 154 26.79 -7.84 -4.68
N THR A 155 27.38 -8.27 -5.81
CA THR A 155 27.16 -9.58 -6.46
C THR A 155 27.36 -10.76 -5.50
N VAL A 156 28.42 -10.73 -4.70
CA VAL A 156 28.74 -11.77 -3.70
C VAL A 156 27.68 -11.83 -2.59
N LEU A 157 27.11 -10.68 -2.22
CA LEU A 157 26.05 -10.58 -1.20
C LEU A 157 24.68 -11.07 -1.73
N LEU A 158 24.47 -10.97 -3.04
CA LEU A 158 23.25 -11.48 -3.69
C LEU A 158 23.22 -13.02 -3.70
N LEU A 159 24.35 -13.66 -3.96
CA LEU A 159 24.48 -15.13 -3.97
C LEU A 159 24.35 -15.74 -2.56
N ASN A 160 24.94 -15.10 -1.56
CA ASN A 160 24.94 -15.57 -0.17
C ASN A 160 23.77 -15.01 0.67
N SER A 161 22.72 -14.49 0.02
CA SER A 161 21.61 -13.83 0.72
C SER A 161 20.78 -14.76 1.62
N GLU A 162 20.79 -16.07 1.37
CA GLU A 162 20.08 -17.05 2.21
C GLU A 162 20.91 -17.59 3.37
N SER A 163 22.24 -17.66 3.22
CA SER A 163 23.11 -18.18 4.28
C SER A 163 23.43 -17.14 5.36
N LYS A 164 23.22 -15.86 5.06
CA LYS A 164 23.27 -14.81 6.08
C LYS A 164 21.86 -14.60 6.59
N GLY A 165 21.53 -15.13 7.77
CA GLY A 165 20.32 -14.81 8.49
C GLY A 165 20.05 -13.30 8.46
N GLU A 166 18.79 -12.90 8.43
CA GLU A 166 18.41 -11.48 8.46
C GLU A 166 19.08 -10.82 9.67
N LYS A 167 19.70 -9.68 9.45
CA LYS A 167 20.26 -8.90 10.55
C LYS A 167 19.15 -8.60 11.53
N ILE A 168 19.33 -9.00 12.79
CA ILE A 168 18.40 -8.70 13.87
C ILE A 168 18.12 -7.19 13.81
N PRO A 169 16.87 -6.78 13.59
CA PRO A 169 16.52 -5.37 13.51
C PRO A 169 16.88 -4.73 14.86
N LYS A 170 17.71 -3.68 14.82
CA LYS A 170 18.02 -2.93 16.02
C LYS A 170 16.73 -2.30 16.51
N ALA A 171 16.31 -2.62 17.73
CA ALA A 171 15.14 -2.01 18.34
C ALA A 171 15.44 -0.51 18.54
N ASN A 172 14.98 0.30 17.63
CA ASN A 172 14.96 1.73 17.83
C ASN A 172 13.75 2.04 18.71
N TRP A 173 13.97 2.10 20.01
CA TRP A 173 12.96 2.49 21.01
C TRP A 173 12.26 3.81 20.64
N PHE A 174 13.00 4.73 19.99
CA PHE A 174 12.45 5.97 19.45
C PHE A 174 11.30 5.77 18.47
N LEU A 175 11.35 4.75 17.61
CA LEU A 175 10.26 4.45 16.66
C LEU A 175 8.98 4.01 17.37
N GLY A 176 9.11 3.24 18.45
CA GLY A 176 7.97 2.82 19.27
C GLY A 176 7.32 3.99 20.00
N ILE A 177 8.15 4.85 20.63
CA ILE A 177 7.66 6.05 21.32
C ILE A 177 7.03 7.03 20.33
N ALA A 178 7.67 7.27 19.19
CA ALA A 178 7.11 8.12 18.13
C ALA A 178 5.76 7.60 17.64
N GLY A 179 5.64 6.29 17.38
CA GLY A 179 4.39 5.67 17.01
C GLY A 179 3.28 5.83 18.05
N LEU A 180 3.60 5.68 19.34
CA LEU A 180 2.66 5.90 20.44
C LEU A 180 2.20 7.37 20.54
N ILE A 181 3.12 8.32 20.40
CA ILE A 181 2.80 9.74 20.44
C ILE A 181 1.87 10.11 19.28
N ILE A 182 2.19 9.69 18.05
CA ILE A 182 1.36 9.96 16.86
C ILE A 182 -0.03 9.36 17.07
N LEU A 183 -0.13 8.13 17.58
CA LEU A 183 -1.40 7.47 17.84
C LEU A 183 -2.23 8.22 18.90
N ALA A 184 -1.59 8.64 19.99
CA ALA A 184 -2.25 9.40 21.07
C ALA A 184 -2.77 10.75 20.57
N VAL A 185 -1.99 11.45 19.74
CA VAL A 185 -2.39 12.72 19.14
C VAL A 185 -3.56 12.53 18.18
N ALA A 186 -3.52 11.50 17.33
CA ALA A 186 -4.61 11.18 16.41
C ALA A 186 -5.92 10.90 17.17
N TYR A 187 -5.89 10.05 18.19
CA TYR A 187 -7.08 9.80 19.03
C TYR A 187 -7.57 11.04 19.76
N TYR A 188 -6.67 11.88 20.25
CA TYR A 188 -7.06 13.13 20.90
C TYR A 188 -7.78 14.07 19.94
N LEU A 189 -7.26 14.22 18.70
CA LEU A 189 -7.88 15.02 17.66
C LEU A 189 -9.25 14.46 17.29
N ALA A 190 -9.36 13.13 17.08
CA ALA A 190 -10.61 12.48 16.74
C ALA A 190 -11.74 12.70 17.77
N ILE A 191 -11.39 12.82 19.07
CA ILE A 191 -12.39 13.06 20.14
C ILE A 191 -12.75 14.53 20.28
N THR A 192 -11.85 15.47 19.91
CA THR A 192 -12.01 16.90 20.19
C THR A 192 -12.79 17.64 19.09
N ILE A 193 -12.95 17.05 17.90
CA ILE A 193 -13.57 17.73 16.76
C ILE A 193 -15.08 17.57 16.81
N GLU A 194 -15.81 18.69 16.94
CA GLU A 194 -17.25 18.72 17.03
C GLU A 194 -17.95 19.12 15.71
N GLU A 195 -17.23 19.79 14.78
CA GLU A 195 -17.84 20.29 13.54
C GLU A 195 -17.78 19.27 12.37
N PRO A 196 -18.95 18.92 11.73
CA PRO A 196 -19.00 17.84 10.73
C PRO A 196 -18.17 18.06 9.47
N LEU A 197 -18.01 19.28 8.98
CA LEU A 197 -17.29 19.57 7.72
C LEU A 197 -15.78 19.68 7.90
N SER A 198 -15.33 20.34 8.98
CA SER A 198 -13.92 20.37 9.37
C SER A 198 -13.47 19.00 9.88
N ALA A 199 -14.35 18.29 10.62
CA ALA A 199 -14.14 16.92 11.07
C ALA A 199 -13.75 15.98 9.94
N MET A 200 -14.34 16.13 8.77
CA MET A 200 -14.13 15.20 7.66
C MET A 200 -12.70 15.26 7.10
N THR A 201 -12.17 16.46 6.88
CA THR A 201 -10.80 16.63 6.39
C THR A 201 -9.78 16.16 7.43
N VAL A 202 -10.01 16.48 8.71
CA VAL A 202 -9.14 16.06 9.80
C VAL A 202 -9.23 14.56 10.03
N PHE A 203 -10.43 13.95 9.93
CA PHE A 203 -10.62 12.51 10.02
C PHE A 203 -9.75 11.74 9.00
N PHE A 204 -9.72 12.17 7.75
CA PHE A 204 -8.86 11.52 6.75
C PHE A 204 -7.37 11.77 7.01
N GLY A 205 -6.99 12.93 7.56
CA GLY A 205 -5.65 13.19 8.07
C GLY A 205 -5.27 12.23 9.20
N ASP A 206 -6.19 12.03 10.15
CA ASP A 206 -6.03 11.09 11.25
C ASP A 206 -5.90 9.64 10.78
N VAL A 207 -6.68 9.22 9.78
CA VAL A 207 -6.54 7.88 9.18
C VAL A 207 -5.10 7.66 8.69
N ILE A 208 -4.52 8.64 7.99
CA ILE A 208 -3.14 8.55 7.51
C ILE A 208 -2.16 8.51 8.71
N ALA A 209 -2.37 9.35 9.72
CA ALA A 209 -1.54 9.36 10.93
C ALA A 209 -1.60 8.02 11.67
N VAL A 210 -2.79 7.42 11.81
CA VAL A 210 -2.98 6.09 12.42
C VAL A 210 -2.29 5.00 11.60
N ILE A 211 -2.36 5.04 10.26
CA ILE A 211 -1.64 4.09 9.40
C ILE A 211 -0.13 4.15 9.65
N ILE A 212 0.43 5.36 9.68
CA ILE A 212 1.86 5.58 9.95
C ILE A 212 2.23 5.12 11.38
N ALA A 213 1.44 5.50 12.37
CA ALA A 213 1.63 5.12 13.77
C ALA A 213 1.60 3.59 13.95
N THR A 214 0.61 2.93 13.35
CA THR A 214 0.47 1.47 13.39
C THR A 214 1.66 0.78 12.74
N TYR A 215 2.15 1.28 11.61
CA TYR A 215 3.34 0.76 10.95
C TYR A 215 4.58 0.87 11.84
N LEU A 216 4.81 2.03 12.47
CA LEU A 216 5.92 2.25 13.40
C LEU A 216 5.81 1.36 14.63
N LEU A 217 4.62 1.24 15.22
CA LEU A 217 4.35 0.38 16.36
C LEU A 217 4.54 -1.09 16.03
N PHE A 218 4.15 -1.52 14.82
CA PHE A 218 4.32 -2.91 14.39
C PHE A 218 5.81 -3.27 14.26
N ILE A 219 6.63 -2.37 13.71
CA ILE A 219 8.09 -2.57 13.65
C ILE A 219 8.69 -2.63 15.04
N ALA A 220 8.37 -1.68 15.91
CA ALA A 220 8.90 -1.64 17.27
C ALA A 220 8.40 -2.83 18.10
N GLY A 221 7.10 -3.17 17.99
CA GLY A 221 6.45 -4.25 18.72
C GLY A 221 6.98 -5.62 18.31
N SER A 222 7.18 -5.89 17.02
CA SER A 222 7.74 -7.16 16.55
C SER A 222 9.14 -7.40 17.13
N VAL A 223 9.99 -6.37 17.14
CA VAL A 223 11.34 -6.48 17.73
C VAL A 223 11.28 -6.66 19.24
N LEU A 224 10.35 -6.00 19.93
CA LEU A 224 10.16 -6.12 21.36
C LEU A 224 9.68 -7.52 21.76
N VAL A 225 8.69 -8.04 21.04
CA VAL A 225 8.18 -9.41 21.23
C VAL A 225 9.28 -10.44 21.00
N CYS A 226 10.04 -10.32 19.89
CA CYS A 226 11.17 -11.22 19.64
C CYS A 226 12.23 -11.16 20.75
N LYS A 227 12.57 -9.98 21.26
CA LYS A 227 13.52 -9.85 22.39
C LYS A 227 12.99 -10.44 23.70
N LEU A 228 11.71 -10.23 24.00
CA LEU A 228 11.09 -10.82 25.20
C LEU A 228 11.07 -12.35 25.12
N LEU A 229 10.72 -12.91 23.95
CA LEU A 229 10.72 -14.37 23.74
C LEU A 229 12.13 -14.96 23.80
N GLN A 230 13.15 -14.27 23.26
CA GLN A 230 14.54 -14.67 23.34
C GLN A 230 15.10 -14.55 24.77
N GLY A 231 14.61 -13.59 25.57
CA GLY A 231 15.02 -13.40 26.96
C GLY A 231 14.61 -14.56 27.88
N ASN A 232 13.52 -15.26 27.56
CA ASN A 232 13.06 -16.41 28.31
C ASN A 232 13.73 -17.69 27.80
N LYS A 233 14.91 -18.03 28.36
CA LYS A 233 15.74 -19.16 27.96
C LYS A 233 14.96 -20.50 27.96
N LYS A 234 14.02 -20.70 28.88
CA LYS A 234 13.23 -21.92 28.97
C LYS A 234 12.25 -22.11 27.83
N TYR A 235 11.73 -20.97 27.27
CA TYR A 235 10.84 -20.97 26.13
C TYR A 235 11.62 -21.06 24.81
N TYR A 236 12.72 -20.30 24.70
CA TYR A 236 13.54 -20.22 23.49
C TYR A 236 14.22 -21.54 23.12
N TYR A 237 14.76 -22.29 24.10
CA TYR A 237 15.46 -23.56 23.85
C TYR A 237 14.52 -24.78 23.75
N SER A 238 13.21 -24.60 23.76
CA SER A 238 12.26 -25.69 23.46
C SER A 238 12.22 -25.95 21.96
N GLY A 239 12.45 -27.20 21.51
CA GLY A 239 12.63 -27.56 20.12
C GLY A 239 11.51 -27.13 19.16
N LYS A 240 10.25 -27.02 19.65
CA LYS A 240 9.12 -26.52 18.85
C LYS A 240 9.13 -25.00 18.66
N HIS A 241 9.64 -24.25 19.64
CA HIS A 241 9.59 -22.79 19.65
C HIS A 241 10.86 -22.16 19.07
N PHE A 242 11.98 -22.87 19.11
CA PHE A 242 13.25 -22.41 18.57
C PHE A 242 13.17 -22.05 17.09
N VAL A 243 12.57 -22.94 16.28
CA VAL A 243 12.44 -22.71 14.82
C VAL A 243 11.51 -21.52 14.53
N SER A 244 10.38 -21.39 15.24
CA SER A 244 9.43 -20.31 15.02
C SER A 244 9.99 -18.93 15.43
N VAL A 245 10.68 -18.85 16.57
CA VAL A 245 11.25 -17.60 17.07
C VAL A 245 12.53 -17.23 16.34
N SER A 246 13.29 -18.21 15.84
CA SER A 246 14.50 -17.97 15.05
C SER A 246 14.20 -17.58 13.61
N SER A 247 13.03 -17.92 13.06
CA SER A 247 12.60 -17.57 11.69
C SER A 247 11.81 -16.27 11.60
N MET A 248 11.46 -15.68 12.73
CA MET A 248 10.80 -14.38 12.84
C MET A 248 11.81 -13.24 12.95
#